data_2e2d3ec15f262b99b0fab3a26b4c8683
#
_entry.id   2e2d3ec15f262b99b0fab3a26b4c8683
#
_cell.length_a   1.000
_cell.length_b   1.000
_cell.length_c   1.000
_cell.angle_alpha   90.00
_cell.angle_beta   90.00
_cell.angle_gamma   90.00
#
_symmetry.space_group_name_H-M   'P 1'
#
loop_
_entity.id
_entity.type
_entity.pdbx_description
1 polymer ?
#
loop_
_entity_poly.entity_id
_entity_poly.type
_entity_poly.pdbx_seq_one_letter_code
_entity_poly.pdbx_strand_id
1 'polypeptide(L)'
;MNSLLRKLSWRIYHAVHTNGLAADVVYWSAFYFQNFWRRRNYRRVSQNTVSPEELWEHRHLEPSATLVTGVTNICNAKCSFCAYPKVVANKTLQTGIMPFDVFKRAVDEWAAVGGHSLDLTPVVGDPLVDPGLLEKVDYAVNQAHIKNVVLTTNAILLNRNDTYKRLIDLGIGGVFISTQGASREVYEKVYGVKHYDDAMSGIRNLLEYNRAKGEPSRVVIRFRNAEKPSQIIHSKDFADNIKPYLSEQVRINFTVDFDNWGGTIQPTDLSGFMRLRKLPPPLNVPCQNLFNFAVRHDGRVRLCGCRLTRSDLDDLVVGNIREKSLEEISKSDQAWSVIKGFYSGKRPETCLECTFYNPIDRRWLERRASVNPALPAEKQVATAIL
;
A
#
# COMPACT_ATOMS: atom_id res chain seq x y z
N MET A 1 -15.04 -0.22 -19.61
CA MET A 1 -14.90 1.22 -19.95
C MET A 1 -14.59 1.34 -21.43
N ASN A 2 -15.34 2.17 -22.17
CA ASN A 2 -15.23 2.31 -23.63
C ASN A 2 -13.80 2.76 -24.01
N SER A 3 -13.19 2.21 -25.08
CA SER A 3 -11.79 2.51 -25.49
C SER A 3 -11.53 4.00 -25.68
N LEU A 4 -12.54 4.74 -26.12
CA LEU A 4 -12.48 6.20 -26.29
C LEU A 4 -12.33 6.94 -24.93
N LEU A 5 -13.09 6.53 -23.91
CA LEU A 5 -13.02 7.10 -22.56
C LEU A 5 -11.66 6.81 -21.91
N ARG A 6 -11.09 5.64 -22.15
CA ARG A 6 -9.76 5.27 -21.65
C ARG A 6 -8.68 6.16 -22.28
N LYS A 7 -8.73 6.36 -23.62
CA LYS A 7 -7.79 7.25 -24.34
C LYS A 7 -7.90 8.70 -23.88
N LEU A 8 -9.12 9.21 -23.65
CA LEU A 8 -9.35 10.56 -23.15
C LEU A 8 -8.80 10.72 -21.72
N SER A 9 -9.10 9.78 -20.84
CA SER A 9 -8.57 9.74 -19.46
C SER A 9 -7.05 9.76 -19.45
N TRP A 10 -6.41 8.96 -20.32
CA TRP A 10 -4.95 8.97 -20.45
C TRP A 10 -4.40 10.32 -20.92
N ARG A 11 -5.03 10.93 -21.93
CA ARG A 11 -4.60 12.26 -22.42
C ARG A 11 -4.68 13.34 -21.34
N ILE A 12 -5.75 13.36 -20.57
CA ILE A 12 -5.92 14.30 -19.45
C ILE A 12 -4.85 14.02 -18.37
N TYR A 13 -4.68 12.76 -17.98
CA TYR A 13 -3.65 12.38 -17.03
C TYR A 13 -2.27 12.82 -17.50
N HIS A 14 -1.89 12.49 -18.74
CA HIS A 14 -0.59 12.84 -19.32
C HIS A 14 -0.38 14.36 -19.36
N ALA A 15 -1.38 15.12 -19.82
CA ALA A 15 -1.30 16.57 -19.87
C ALA A 15 -1.07 17.19 -18.47
N VAL A 16 -1.76 16.71 -17.44
CA VAL A 16 -1.56 17.17 -16.07
C VAL A 16 -0.17 16.83 -15.54
N HIS A 17 0.29 15.59 -15.75
CA HIS A 17 1.53 15.08 -15.18
C HIS A 17 2.79 15.42 -15.98
N THR A 18 2.65 16.11 -17.11
CA THR A 18 3.76 16.66 -17.89
C THR A 18 3.78 18.19 -17.90
N ASN A 19 2.75 18.84 -17.32
CA ASN A 19 2.67 20.29 -17.14
C ASN A 19 2.72 20.63 -15.64
N GLY A 20 3.84 21.20 -15.20
CA GLY A 20 4.10 21.43 -13.78
C GLY A 20 3.07 22.32 -13.07
N LEU A 21 2.64 23.43 -13.71
CA LEU A 21 1.64 24.33 -13.10
C LEU A 21 0.28 23.63 -12.98
N ALA A 22 -0.13 22.88 -14.00
CA ALA A 22 -1.36 22.11 -13.97
C ALA A 22 -1.30 21.04 -12.85
N ALA A 23 -0.17 20.37 -12.67
CA ALA A 23 0.03 19.41 -11.59
C ALA A 23 -0.09 20.06 -10.22
N ASP A 24 0.57 21.18 -9.96
CA ASP A 24 0.47 21.90 -8.68
C ASP A 24 -0.98 22.23 -8.34
N VAL A 25 -1.73 22.80 -9.29
CA VAL A 25 -3.13 23.18 -9.10
C VAL A 25 -4.01 21.95 -8.85
N VAL A 26 -3.86 20.90 -9.66
CA VAL A 26 -4.68 19.69 -9.57
C VAL A 26 -4.45 18.98 -8.22
N TYR A 27 -3.19 18.83 -7.79
CA TYR A 27 -2.91 18.14 -6.53
C TYR A 27 -3.35 18.92 -5.29
N TRP A 28 -3.21 20.26 -5.29
CA TRP A 28 -3.77 21.09 -4.21
C TRP A 28 -5.30 21.07 -4.21
N SER A 29 -5.93 21.20 -5.37
CA SER A 29 -7.39 21.12 -5.48
C SER A 29 -7.90 19.75 -5.04
N ALA A 30 -7.23 18.66 -5.45
CA ALA A 30 -7.56 17.31 -5.03
C ALA A 30 -7.46 17.13 -3.51
N PHE A 31 -6.43 17.71 -2.85
CA PHE A 31 -6.27 17.67 -1.41
C PHE A 31 -7.47 18.30 -0.68
N TYR A 32 -7.88 19.51 -1.08
CA TYR A 32 -9.02 20.18 -0.46
C TYR A 32 -10.34 19.45 -0.74
N PHE A 33 -10.53 18.99 -1.98
CA PHE A 33 -11.72 18.25 -2.40
C PHE A 33 -11.84 16.92 -1.65
N GLN A 34 -10.76 16.14 -1.54
CA GLN A 34 -10.75 14.89 -0.78
C GLN A 34 -11.06 15.12 0.70
N ASN A 35 -10.51 16.16 1.30
CA ASN A 35 -10.81 16.50 2.70
C ASN A 35 -12.27 16.91 2.90
N PHE A 36 -12.86 17.65 1.97
CA PHE A 36 -14.28 18.01 1.98
C PHE A 36 -15.17 16.78 1.87
N TRP A 37 -14.92 15.90 0.88
CA TRP A 37 -15.69 14.68 0.67
C TRP A 37 -15.54 13.69 1.81
N ARG A 38 -14.35 13.60 2.40
CA ARG A 38 -14.10 12.76 3.57
C ARG A 38 -14.97 13.19 4.74
N ARG A 39 -15.03 14.49 5.05
CA ARG A 39 -15.92 15.03 6.09
C ARG A 39 -17.39 14.75 5.81
N ARG A 40 -17.82 14.92 4.56
CA ARG A 40 -19.20 14.62 4.15
C ARG A 40 -19.50 13.13 4.29
N ASN A 41 -18.56 12.27 3.92
CA ASN A 41 -18.67 10.82 4.06
C ASN A 41 -18.81 10.41 5.53
N TYR A 42 -18.01 10.98 6.43
CA TYR A 42 -18.14 10.71 7.87
C TYR A 42 -19.52 11.03 8.40
N ARG A 43 -20.11 12.19 8.05
CA ARG A 43 -21.48 12.56 8.44
C ARG A 43 -22.50 11.55 7.91
N ARG A 44 -22.35 11.10 6.67
CA ARG A 44 -23.24 10.09 6.08
C ARG A 44 -23.13 8.74 6.79
N VAL A 45 -21.92 8.30 7.08
CA VAL A 45 -21.68 7.01 7.76
C VAL A 45 -22.29 7.01 9.15
N SER A 46 -22.21 8.12 9.90
CA SER A 46 -22.84 8.21 11.23
C SER A 46 -24.37 8.02 11.21
N GLN A 47 -25.00 8.21 10.04
CA GLN A 47 -26.46 8.02 9.84
C GLN A 47 -26.82 6.65 9.25
N ASN A 48 -25.83 5.91 8.73
CA ASN A 48 -26.01 4.61 8.03
C ASN A 48 -25.04 3.56 8.58
N THR A 49 -25.03 3.40 9.89
CA THR A 49 -24.17 2.42 10.57
C THR A 49 -24.62 0.99 10.31
N VAL A 50 -23.66 0.08 10.30
CA VAL A 50 -23.88 -1.37 10.23
C VAL A 50 -23.81 -1.90 11.67
N SER A 51 -24.73 -2.78 12.06
CA SER A 51 -24.72 -3.37 13.40
C SER A 51 -23.61 -4.44 13.55
N PRO A 52 -23.20 -4.77 14.78
CA PRO A 52 -22.26 -5.87 15.00
C PRO A 52 -22.78 -7.21 14.44
N GLU A 53 -24.09 -7.46 14.56
CA GLU A 53 -24.73 -8.70 14.11
C GLU A 53 -24.69 -8.80 12.58
N GLU A 54 -25.07 -7.73 11.87
CA GLU A 54 -24.96 -7.69 10.41
C GLU A 54 -23.52 -7.89 9.95
N LEU A 55 -22.54 -7.29 10.65
CA LEU A 55 -21.14 -7.39 10.28
C LEU A 55 -20.56 -8.78 10.55
N TRP A 56 -21.07 -9.48 11.57
CA TRP A 56 -20.67 -10.84 11.92
C TRP A 56 -20.85 -11.83 10.78
N GLU A 57 -21.92 -11.71 10.00
CA GLU A 57 -22.18 -12.56 8.82
C GLU A 57 -21.13 -12.37 7.72
N HIS A 58 -20.43 -11.25 7.71
CA HIS A 58 -19.43 -10.90 6.71
C HIS A 58 -17.98 -11.00 7.20
N ARG A 59 -17.73 -11.76 8.29
CA ARG A 59 -16.39 -11.90 8.90
C ARG A 59 -15.43 -12.83 8.15
N HIS A 60 -15.90 -13.50 7.09
CA HIS A 60 -15.08 -14.40 6.27
C HIS A 60 -14.00 -13.63 5.48
N LEU A 61 -12.98 -14.36 5.04
CA LEU A 61 -12.01 -13.85 4.08
C LEU A 61 -12.70 -13.47 2.76
N GLU A 62 -12.30 -12.35 2.20
CA GLU A 62 -12.85 -11.83 0.95
C GLU A 62 -11.86 -12.08 -0.17
N PRO A 63 -12.14 -13.02 -1.11
CA PRO A 63 -11.22 -13.35 -2.21
C PRO A 63 -10.86 -12.16 -3.10
N SER A 64 -11.75 -11.16 -3.19
CA SER A 64 -11.49 -9.92 -3.95
C SER A 64 -10.59 -8.91 -3.21
N ALA A 65 -10.31 -9.14 -1.92
CA ALA A 65 -9.36 -8.33 -1.17
C ALA A 65 -7.92 -8.65 -1.59
N THR A 66 -6.99 -7.91 -1.02
CA THR A 66 -5.55 -8.18 -1.18
C THR A 66 -5.00 -8.71 0.14
N LEU A 67 -4.40 -9.91 0.11
CA LEU A 67 -3.60 -10.37 1.24
C LEU A 67 -2.26 -9.63 1.23
N VAL A 68 -1.89 -9.06 2.36
CA VAL A 68 -0.56 -8.48 2.54
C VAL A 68 0.37 -9.52 3.18
N THR A 69 1.50 -9.82 2.55
CA THR A 69 2.55 -10.67 3.13
C THR A 69 3.80 -9.85 3.32
N GLY A 70 4.05 -9.41 4.54
CA GLY A 70 5.26 -8.66 4.87
C GLY A 70 6.51 -9.54 4.84
N VAL A 71 7.07 -9.77 3.65
CA VAL A 71 8.22 -10.68 3.43
C VAL A 71 9.44 -10.36 4.29
N THR A 72 9.57 -9.12 4.72
CA THR A 72 10.54 -8.65 5.72
C THR A 72 10.00 -7.42 6.42
N ASN A 73 10.58 -7.01 7.54
CA ASN A 73 10.35 -5.70 8.13
C ASN A 73 11.65 -4.89 8.28
N ILE A 74 12.69 -5.28 7.53
CA ILE A 74 13.96 -4.58 7.44
C ILE A 74 13.91 -3.59 6.28
N CYS A 75 14.46 -2.38 6.47
CA CYS A 75 14.58 -1.38 5.42
C CYS A 75 16.02 -0.88 5.30
N ASN A 76 16.43 -0.57 4.06
CA ASN A 76 17.71 0.04 3.74
C ASN A 76 17.67 1.57 3.64
N ALA A 77 16.52 2.20 4.03
CA ALA A 77 16.34 3.64 4.10
C ALA A 77 15.84 4.07 5.49
N LYS A 78 15.98 5.39 5.80
CA LYS A 78 15.59 6.00 7.09
C LYS A 78 14.69 7.20 6.85
N CYS A 79 13.65 7.05 6.03
CA CYS A 79 12.80 8.14 5.59
C CYS A 79 12.17 8.90 6.75
N SER A 80 12.24 10.24 6.73
CA SER A 80 11.68 11.11 7.77
C SER A 80 10.17 10.92 7.97
N PHE A 81 9.45 10.62 6.89
CA PHE A 81 8.01 10.42 6.86
C PHE A 81 7.57 8.98 7.18
N CYS A 82 8.47 8.09 7.58
CA CYS A 82 8.17 6.68 7.84
C CYS A 82 8.28 6.36 9.34
N ALA A 83 7.44 5.45 9.81
CA ALA A 83 7.53 4.95 11.18
C ALA A 83 8.78 4.09 11.43
N TYR A 84 9.37 3.48 10.40
CA TYR A 84 10.50 2.54 10.53
C TYR A 84 11.67 3.07 11.36
N PRO A 85 12.25 4.26 11.07
CA PRO A 85 13.38 4.76 11.86
C PRO A 85 13.05 4.94 13.35
N LYS A 86 11.80 5.33 13.64
CA LYS A 86 11.35 5.58 15.04
C LYS A 86 11.19 4.28 15.81
N VAL A 87 10.56 3.26 15.22
CA VAL A 87 10.35 1.97 15.90
C VAL A 87 11.64 1.17 16.04
N VAL A 88 12.59 1.31 15.12
CA VAL A 88 13.93 0.70 15.24
C VAL A 88 14.76 1.41 16.31
N ALA A 89 14.75 2.75 16.33
CA ALA A 89 15.47 3.52 17.34
C ALA A 89 14.99 3.19 18.77
N ASN A 90 13.69 2.99 18.94
CA ASN A 90 13.08 2.64 20.23
C ASN A 90 13.21 1.16 20.58
N LYS A 91 13.82 0.33 19.70
CA LYS A 91 13.96 -1.13 19.86
C LYS A 91 12.61 -1.87 20.07
N THR A 92 11.51 -1.27 19.62
CA THR A 92 10.16 -1.84 19.70
C THR A 92 9.84 -2.79 18.57
N LEU A 93 10.74 -2.92 17.59
CA LEU A 93 10.56 -3.75 16.41
C LEU A 93 11.60 -4.88 16.38
N GLN A 94 11.13 -6.12 16.56
CA GLN A 94 11.93 -7.28 16.23
C GLN A 94 12.01 -7.44 14.71
N THR A 95 13.20 -7.28 14.16
CA THR A 95 13.43 -7.36 12.71
C THR A 95 13.64 -8.79 12.24
N GLY A 96 13.20 -9.10 11.01
CA GLY A 96 13.38 -10.42 10.42
C GLY A 96 12.95 -10.50 8.96
N ILE A 97 13.21 -11.65 8.37
CA ILE A 97 12.81 -12.04 7.02
C ILE A 97 11.84 -13.21 7.15
N MET A 98 10.77 -13.20 6.37
CA MET A 98 9.78 -14.28 6.35
C MET A 98 10.40 -15.56 5.80
N PRO A 99 10.42 -16.67 6.57
CA PRO A 99 10.81 -17.97 6.08
C PRO A 99 9.93 -18.40 4.90
N PHE A 100 10.49 -19.14 3.96
CA PHE A 100 9.76 -19.54 2.75
C PHE A 100 8.54 -20.44 3.07
N ASP A 101 8.65 -21.33 4.06
CA ASP A 101 7.55 -22.20 4.51
C ASP A 101 6.35 -21.40 5.03
N VAL A 102 6.60 -20.31 5.78
CA VAL A 102 5.55 -19.39 6.26
C VAL A 102 4.90 -18.66 5.10
N PHE A 103 5.71 -18.17 4.17
CA PHE A 103 5.23 -17.51 2.96
C PHE A 103 4.36 -18.45 2.13
N LYS A 104 4.90 -19.65 1.85
CA LYS A 104 4.20 -20.69 1.10
C LYS A 104 2.84 -21.00 1.71
N ARG A 105 2.79 -21.27 3.00
CA ARG A 105 1.54 -21.55 3.71
C ARG A 105 0.52 -20.41 3.57
N ALA A 106 0.96 -19.15 3.76
CA ALA A 106 0.08 -18.00 3.62
C ALA A 106 -0.51 -17.88 2.21
N VAL A 107 0.31 -18.12 1.18
CA VAL A 107 -0.11 -18.04 -0.23
C VAL A 107 -1.03 -19.20 -0.59
N ASP A 108 -0.72 -20.42 -0.16
CA ASP A 108 -1.55 -21.61 -0.43
C ASP A 108 -2.95 -21.47 0.18
N GLU A 109 -3.01 -21.05 1.45
CA GLU A 109 -4.30 -20.84 2.13
C GLU A 109 -5.10 -19.69 1.49
N TRP A 110 -4.42 -18.63 1.02
CA TRP A 110 -5.06 -17.55 0.30
C TRP A 110 -5.60 -18.00 -1.07
N ALA A 111 -4.82 -18.77 -1.82
CA ALA A 111 -5.24 -19.35 -3.08
C ALA A 111 -6.42 -20.33 -2.90
N ALA A 112 -6.41 -21.13 -1.84
CA ALA A 112 -7.47 -22.10 -1.52
C ALA A 112 -8.85 -21.46 -1.29
N VAL A 113 -8.89 -20.23 -0.73
CA VAL A 113 -10.15 -19.47 -0.59
C VAL A 113 -10.51 -18.66 -1.85
N GLY A 114 -9.76 -18.84 -2.96
CA GLY A 114 -9.99 -18.12 -4.22
C GLY A 114 -9.36 -16.72 -4.27
N GLY A 115 -8.48 -16.40 -3.35
CA GLY A 115 -7.75 -15.14 -3.31
C GLY A 115 -6.83 -14.99 -4.52
N HIS A 116 -6.87 -13.82 -5.17
CA HIS A 116 -6.16 -13.60 -6.43
C HIS A 116 -5.24 -12.38 -6.43
N SER A 117 -5.17 -11.64 -5.32
CA SER A 117 -4.30 -10.46 -5.18
C SER A 117 -3.41 -10.59 -3.94
N LEU A 118 -2.11 -10.40 -4.11
CA LEU A 118 -1.08 -10.49 -3.08
C LEU A 118 -0.18 -9.26 -3.12
N ASP A 119 0.00 -8.61 -1.98
CA ASP A 119 0.94 -7.49 -1.83
C ASP A 119 2.11 -7.91 -0.93
N LEU A 120 3.30 -7.97 -1.50
CA LEU A 120 4.54 -8.35 -0.80
C LEU A 120 5.14 -7.20 0.01
N THR A 121 4.46 -6.06 0.06
CA THR A 121 4.92 -4.87 0.78
C THR A 121 4.75 -5.06 2.28
N PRO A 122 5.81 -4.96 3.08
CA PRO A 122 5.70 -4.98 4.53
C PRO A 122 5.02 -3.71 5.04
N VAL A 123 4.44 -3.77 6.25
CA VAL A 123 3.92 -2.57 6.94
C VAL A 123 5.01 -1.52 7.08
N VAL A 124 6.22 -1.93 7.48
CA VAL A 124 7.48 -1.17 7.38
C VAL A 124 8.56 -2.09 6.86
N GLY A 125 9.53 -1.56 6.12
CA GLY A 125 10.59 -2.33 5.48
C GLY A 125 10.60 -2.10 3.97
N ASP A 126 11.53 -2.75 3.29
CA ASP A 126 11.59 -2.80 1.83
C ASP A 126 11.72 -4.25 1.36
N PRO A 127 10.82 -4.76 0.51
CA PRO A 127 10.82 -6.17 0.11
C PRO A 127 12.10 -6.59 -0.63
N LEU A 128 12.80 -5.68 -1.30
CA LEU A 128 14.07 -5.98 -1.99
C LEU A 128 15.23 -6.29 -1.03
N VAL A 129 15.06 -6.04 0.28
CA VAL A 129 16.05 -6.44 1.29
C VAL A 129 16.03 -7.96 1.52
N ASP A 130 14.88 -8.61 1.29
CA ASP A 130 14.77 -10.06 1.38
C ASP A 130 15.53 -10.76 0.25
N PRO A 131 16.61 -11.55 0.53
CA PRO A 131 17.34 -12.27 -0.51
C PRO A 131 16.51 -13.37 -1.19
N GLY A 132 15.46 -13.89 -0.52
CA GLY A 132 14.51 -14.89 -1.03
C GLY A 132 13.31 -14.29 -1.76
N LEU A 133 13.27 -12.98 -2.00
CA LEU A 133 12.11 -12.32 -2.61
C LEU A 133 11.74 -12.92 -3.98
N LEU A 134 12.72 -13.15 -4.84
CA LEU A 134 12.46 -13.65 -6.19
C LEU A 134 11.90 -15.07 -6.21
N GLU A 135 12.32 -15.93 -5.28
CA GLU A 135 11.75 -17.25 -5.06
C GLU A 135 10.28 -17.15 -4.61
N LYS A 136 9.98 -16.20 -3.73
CA LYS A 136 8.62 -15.94 -3.26
C LYS A 136 7.72 -15.38 -4.38
N VAL A 137 8.25 -14.51 -5.24
CA VAL A 137 7.52 -14.02 -6.42
C VAL A 137 7.23 -15.16 -7.39
N ASP A 138 8.24 -15.97 -7.70
CA ASP A 138 8.08 -17.14 -8.58
C ASP A 138 7.02 -18.11 -8.05
N TYR A 139 7.09 -18.42 -6.75
CA TYR A 139 6.10 -19.28 -6.11
C TYR A 139 4.68 -18.70 -6.24
N ALA A 140 4.49 -17.44 -5.88
CA ALA A 140 3.17 -16.82 -5.89
C ALA A 140 2.56 -16.73 -7.30
N VAL A 141 3.36 -16.34 -8.31
CA VAL A 141 2.90 -16.15 -9.68
C VAL A 141 2.76 -17.48 -10.42
N ASN A 142 3.83 -18.29 -10.42
CA ASN A 142 3.96 -19.42 -11.34
C ASN A 142 3.53 -20.78 -10.74
N GLN A 143 3.55 -20.92 -9.40
CA GLN A 143 3.16 -22.17 -8.74
C GLN A 143 1.79 -22.07 -8.07
N ALA A 144 1.53 -21.00 -7.30
CA ALA A 144 0.23 -20.78 -6.68
C ALA A 144 -0.78 -20.03 -7.57
N HIS A 145 -0.35 -19.57 -8.75
CA HIS A 145 -1.17 -18.91 -9.78
C HIS A 145 -1.95 -17.69 -9.28
N ILE A 146 -1.35 -16.91 -8.35
CA ILE A 146 -1.92 -15.65 -7.90
C ILE A 146 -1.87 -14.63 -9.05
N LYS A 147 -3.02 -14.18 -9.51
CA LYS A 147 -3.16 -13.36 -10.72
C LYS A 147 -2.53 -11.97 -10.62
N ASN A 148 -2.49 -11.40 -9.42
CA ASN A 148 -2.00 -10.05 -9.21
C ASN A 148 -1.05 -10.02 -8.01
N VAL A 149 0.23 -10.22 -8.26
CA VAL A 149 1.29 -10.09 -7.25
C VAL A 149 1.95 -8.73 -7.41
N VAL A 150 1.99 -7.94 -6.34
CA VAL A 150 2.55 -6.58 -6.38
C VAL A 150 3.52 -6.35 -5.21
N LEU A 151 4.37 -5.35 -5.35
CA LEU A 151 5.22 -4.86 -4.26
C LEU A 151 5.44 -3.36 -4.34
N THR A 152 5.76 -2.76 -3.18
CA THR A 152 6.23 -1.37 -3.09
C THR A 152 7.69 -1.35 -2.61
N THR A 153 8.55 -0.59 -3.28
CA THR A 153 9.98 -0.47 -2.95
C THR A 153 10.47 0.97 -3.06
N ASN A 154 11.56 1.28 -2.37
CA ASN A 154 12.30 2.53 -2.53
C ASN A 154 13.26 2.52 -3.74
N ALA A 155 13.30 1.43 -4.47
CA ALA A 155 14.10 1.19 -5.69
C ALA A 155 15.62 1.09 -5.51
N ILE A 156 16.18 1.30 -4.33
CA ILE A 156 17.65 1.31 -4.10
C ILE A 156 18.31 -0.01 -4.56
N LEU A 157 17.62 -1.14 -4.37
CA LEU A 157 18.18 -2.47 -4.66
C LEU A 157 17.68 -3.08 -5.97
N LEU A 158 17.01 -2.34 -6.83
CA LEU A 158 16.50 -2.86 -8.12
C LEU A 158 17.62 -3.39 -9.03
N ASN A 159 18.78 -2.73 -9.04
CA ASN A 159 19.91 -3.15 -9.86
C ASN A 159 20.68 -4.34 -9.28
N ARG A 160 20.50 -4.67 -7.99
CA ARG A 160 21.22 -5.78 -7.36
C ARG A 160 20.86 -7.10 -8.03
N ASN A 161 21.85 -7.78 -8.62
CA ASN A 161 21.69 -9.06 -9.32
C ASN A 161 20.57 -9.02 -10.39
N ASP A 162 20.44 -7.92 -11.11
CA ASP A 162 19.41 -7.71 -12.13
C ASP A 162 17.97 -7.94 -11.63
N THR A 163 17.70 -7.64 -10.35
CA THR A 163 16.41 -7.89 -9.71
C THR A 163 15.25 -7.31 -10.52
N TYR A 164 15.40 -6.11 -11.11
CA TYR A 164 14.38 -5.49 -11.94
C TYR A 164 14.00 -6.34 -13.17
N LYS A 165 14.98 -6.99 -13.83
CA LYS A 165 14.70 -7.90 -14.97
C LYS A 165 13.95 -9.13 -14.49
N ARG A 166 14.47 -9.76 -13.44
CA ARG A 166 13.90 -10.99 -12.90
C ARG A 166 12.46 -10.81 -12.41
N LEU A 167 12.13 -9.69 -11.78
CA LEU A 167 10.75 -9.37 -11.39
C LEU A 167 9.81 -9.33 -12.60
N ILE A 168 10.23 -8.68 -13.69
CA ILE A 168 9.44 -8.60 -14.92
C ILE A 168 9.33 -9.97 -15.60
N ASP A 169 10.43 -10.70 -15.72
CA ASP A 169 10.45 -12.02 -16.37
C ASP A 169 9.65 -13.08 -15.59
N LEU A 170 9.54 -12.96 -14.27
CA LEU A 170 8.68 -13.80 -13.42
C LEU A 170 7.20 -13.44 -13.53
N GLY A 171 6.85 -12.35 -14.20
CA GLY A 171 5.45 -11.97 -14.41
C GLY A 171 4.81 -11.23 -13.23
N ILE A 172 5.59 -10.44 -12.47
CA ILE A 172 5.01 -9.62 -11.40
C ILE A 172 3.95 -8.66 -11.95
N GLY A 173 2.77 -8.62 -11.34
CA GLY A 173 1.64 -7.80 -11.79
C GLY A 173 1.88 -6.30 -11.64
N GLY A 174 2.66 -5.87 -10.61
CA GLY A 174 2.99 -4.46 -10.45
C GLY A 174 4.13 -4.15 -9.49
N VAL A 175 4.89 -3.12 -9.84
CA VAL A 175 5.95 -2.55 -9.01
C VAL A 175 5.59 -1.10 -8.68
N PHE A 176 5.35 -0.83 -7.40
CA PHE A 176 5.10 0.52 -6.91
C PHE A 176 6.38 1.09 -6.31
N ILE A 177 6.84 2.20 -6.84
CA ILE A 177 8.08 2.83 -6.41
C ILE A 177 7.74 4.01 -5.51
N SER A 178 8.27 4.00 -4.29
CA SER A 178 8.23 5.16 -3.41
C SER A 178 9.54 5.90 -3.53
N THR A 179 9.52 7.15 -4.02
CA THR A 179 10.73 7.96 -4.20
C THR A 179 10.47 9.44 -3.96
N GLN A 180 11.54 10.21 -3.85
CA GLN A 180 11.51 11.68 -3.78
C GLN A 180 11.83 12.34 -5.14
N GLY A 181 12.83 11.93 -5.81
CA GLY A 181 13.12 12.03 -7.25
C GLY A 181 13.40 13.38 -7.91
N ALA A 182 13.49 14.53 -7.21
CA ALA A 182 13.74 15.81 -7.89
C ALA A 182 15.20 16.27 -7.81
N SER A 183 15.86 16.07 -6.67
CA SER A 183 17.27 16.36 -6.50
C SER A 183 17.93 15.42 -5.50
N ARG A 184 19.21 15.18 -5.71
CA ARG A 184 20.03 14.36 -4.80
C ARG A 184 19.96 14.87 -3.36
N GLU A 185 20.15 16.17 -3.16
CA GLU A 185 20.17 16.77 -1.84
C GLU A 185 18.85 16.55 -1.08
N VAL A 186 17.73 16.79 -1.73
CA VAL A 186 16.40 16.60 -1.15
C VAL A 186 16.12 15.12 -0.90
N TYR A 187 16.50 14.24 -1.82
CA TYR A 187 16.36 12.80 -1.65
C TYR A 187 17.14 12.32 -0.43
N GLU A 188 18.43 12.63 -0.35
CA GLU A 188 19.30 12.18 0.74
C GLU A 188 18.83 12.71 2.10
N LYS A 189 18.33 13.95 2.15
CA LYS A 189 17.75 14.53 3.36
C LYS A 189 16.47 13.81 3.79
N VAL A 190 15.56 13.52 2.86
CA VAL A 190 14.26 12.92 3.15
C VAL A 190 14.36 11.42 3.42
N TYR A 191 15.19 10.72 2.65
CA TYR A 191 15.38 9.25 2.77
C TYR A 191 16.45 8.88 3.80
N GLY A 192 17.28 9.84 4.26
CA GLY A 192 18.29 9.64 5.28
C GLY A 192 19.43 8.70 4.87
N VAL A 193 19.64 8.52 3.56
CA VAL A 193 20.68 7.66 2.97
C VAL A 193 21.21 8.23 1.66
N LYS A 194 22.46 7.91 1.30
CA LYS A 194 23.17 8.40 0.11
C LYS A 194 23.06 7.42 -1.07
N HIS A 195 21.84 7.04 -1.46
CA HIS A 195 21.55 6.07 -2.51
C HIS A 195 20.70 6.65 -3.64
N TYR A 196 20.85 7.94 -3.92
CA TYR A 196 20.07 8.61 -4.98
C TYR A 196 20.31 7.98 -6.35
N ASP A 197 21.59 7.78 -6.72
CA ASP A 197 21.94 7.22 -8.04
C ASP A 197 21.49 5.78 -8.19
N ASP A 198 21.61 4.98 -7.12
CA ASP A 198 21.14 3.59 -7.12
C ASP A 198 19.63 3.54 -7.37
N ALA A 199 18.86 4.39 -6.69
CA ALA A 199 17.41 4.46 -6.85
C ALA A 199 17.02 4.95 -8.25
N MET A 200 17.62 6.04 -8.75
CA MET A 200 17.29 6.60 -10.07
C MET A 200 17.68 5.68 -11.22
N SER A 201 18.87 5.09 -11.17
CA SER A 201 19.29 4.10 -12.17
C SER A 201 18.43 2.83 -12.11
N GLY A 202 18.06 2.38 -10.92
CA GLY A 202 17.14 1.25 -10.73
C GLY A 202 15.76 1.52 -11.32
N ILE A 203 15.21 2.71 -11.11
CA ILE A 203 13.95 3.15 -11.71
C ILE A 203 14.05 3.14 -13.23
N ARG A 204 15.05 3.82 -13.78
CA ARG A 204 15.26 3.89 -15.23
C ARG A 204 15.38 2.50 -15.85
N ASN A 205 16.23 1.65 -15.31
CA ASN A 205 16.47 0.30 -15.84
C ASN A 205 15.21 -0.56 -15.79
N LEU A 206 14.40 -0.47 -14.71
CA LEU A 206 13.11 -1.15 -14.62
C LEU A 206 12.15 -0.66 -15.72
N LEU A 207 12.04 0.66 -15.93
CA LEU A 207 11.14 1.25 -16.92
C LEU A 207 11.56 0.88 -18.35
N GLU A 208 12.85 0.95 -18.63
CA GLU A 208 13.41 0.59 -19.94
C GLU A 208 13.17 -0.88 -20.26
N TYR A 209 13.47 -1.77 -19.30
CA TYR A 209 13.26 -3.20 -19.49
C TYR A 209 11.78 -3.58 -19.60
N ASN A 210 10.92 -3.01 -18.76
CA ASN A 210 9.47 -3.23 -18.83
C ASN A 210 8.93 -2.81 -20.21
N ARG A 211 9.37 -1.66 -20.75
CA ARG A 211 9.02 -1.21 -22.09
C ARG A 211 9.52 -2.17 -23.18
N ALA A 212 10.77 -2.60 -23.10
CA ALA A 212 11.35 -3.53 -24.07
C ALA A 212 10.60 -4.87 -24.12
N LYS A 213 9.97 -5.28 -23.02
CA LYS A 213 9.11 -6.47 -22.91
C LYS A 213 7.63 -6.23 -23.27
N GLY A 214 7.26 -5.03 -23.74
CA GLY A 214 5.86 -4.69 -24.08
C GLY A 214 5.01 -4.28 -22.88
N GLU A 215 5.60 -3.83 -21.81
CA GLU A 215 4.96 -3.33 -20.58
C GLU A 215 4.05 -4.37 -19.88
N PRO A 216 4.55 -5.59 -19.59
CA PRO A 216 3.75 -6.63 -18.95
C PRO A 216 3.37 -6.28 -17.51
N SER A 217 4.18 -5.48 -16.82
CA SER A 217 3.96 -5.09 -15.42
C SER A 217 3.52 -3.64 -15.30
N ARG A 218 2.61 -3.41 -14.37
CA ARG A 218 2.22 -2.05 -14.01
C ARG A 218 3.30 -1.40 -13.13
N VAL A 219 3.77 -0.22 -13.50
CA VAL A 219 4.71 0.54 -12.67
C VAL A 219 4.09 1.87 -12.25
N VAL A 220 4.09 2.15 -10.94
CA VAL A 220 3.59 3.43 -10.41
C VAL A 220 4.66 4.07 -9.54
N ILE A 221 5.16 5.23 -9.98
CA ILE A 221 6.13 6.01 -9.22
C ILE A 221 5.40 7.00 -8.35
N ARG A 222 5.50 6.82 -7.04
CA ARG A 222 4.86 7.66 -6.02
C ARG A 222 5.89 8.58 -5.40
N PHE A 223 5.82 9.86 -5.74
CA PHE A 223 6.66 10.86 -5.13
C PHE A 223 6.15 11.22 -3.73
N ARG A 224 6.97 10.96 -2.72
CA ARG A 224 6.80 11.42 -1.32
C ARG A 224 7.45 12.79 -1.20
N ASN A 225 6.80 13.79 -1.77
CA ASN A 225 7.49 14.98 -2.20
C ASN A 225 7.69 16.03 -1.11
N ALA A 226 8.94 16.36 -0.87
CA ALA A 226 9.35 17.59 -0.20
C ALA A 226 9.26 18.81 -1.14
N GLU A 227 9.19 18.60 -2.44
CA GLU A 227 9.13 19.62 -3.49
C GLU A 227 7.77 19.62 -4.17
N LYS A 228 7.42 20.73 -4.82
CA LYS A 228 6.19 20.83 -5.60
C LYS A 228 6.24 19.88 -6.82
N PRO A 229 5.10 19.35 -7.29
CA PRO A 229 5.05 18.58 -8.53
C PRO A 229 5.72 19.27 -9.70
N SER A 230 5.55 20.60 -9.85
CA SER A 230 6.20 21.39 -10.91
C SER A 230 7.73 21.31 -10.87
N GLN A 231 8.34 21.36 -9.69
CA GLN A 231 9.80 21.27 -9.53
C GLN A 231 10.31 19.89 -9.98
N ILE A 232 9.59 18.82 -9.58
CA ILE A 232 9.93 17.45 -9.97
C ILE A 232 9.79 17.25 -11.47
N ILE A 233 8.66 17.67 -12.07
CA ILE A 233 8.36 17.49 -13.50
C ILE A 233 9.38 18.23 -14.40
N HIS A 234 9.89 19.38 -13.94
CA HIS A 234 10.89 20.16 -14.71
C HIS A 234 12.34 19.79 -14.37
N SER A 235 12.57 18.86 -13.44
CA SER A 235 13.92 18.40 -13.15
C SER A 235 14.53 17.61 -14.31
N LYS A 236 15.85 17.71 -14.46
CA LYS A 236 16.58 16.96 -15.49
C LYS A 236 16.41 15.46 -15.27
N ASP A 237 16.51 14.99 -14.04
CA ASP A 237 16.40 13.56 -13.73
C ASP A 237 15.02 12.97 -14.04
N PHE A 238 13.96 13.73 -13.81
CA PHE A 238 12.62 13.31 -14.25
C PHE A 238 12.52 13.25 -15.78
N ALA A 239 13.04 14.27 -16.45
CA ALA A 239 13.00 14.36 -17.91
C ALA A 239 13.76 13.20 -18.58
N ASP A 240 14.92 12.84 -18.04
CA ASP A 240 15.79 11.83 -18.62
C ASP A 240 15.41 10.39 -18.22
N ASN A 241 14.98 10.18 -16.98
CA ASN A 241 14.85 8.82 -16.43
C ASN A 241 13.40 8.32 -16.28
N ILE A 242 12.39 9.21 -16.31
CA ILE A 242 11.00 8.83 -16.03
C ILE A 242 10.05 9.24 -17.15
N LYS A 243 10.08 10.53 -17.55
CA LYS A 243 9.14 11.11 -18.51
C LYS A 243 9.05 10.33 -19.82
N PRO A 244 10.17 9.87 -20.46
CA PRO A 244 10.11 9.13 -21.71
C PRO A 244 9.32 7.83 -21.63
N TYR A 245 9.18 7.25 -20.44
CA TYR A 245 8.57 5.94 -20.21
C TYR A 245 7.11 6.01 -19.76
N LEU A 246 6.54 7.20 -19.57
CA LEU A 246 5.15 7.33 -19.15
C LEU A 246 4.20 6.71 -20.19
N SER A 247 3.26 5.87 -19.71
CA SER A 247 2.30 5.14 -20.52
C SER A 247 1.02 4.84 -19.70
N GLU A 248 0.07 4.11 -20.28
CA GLU A 248 -1.08 3.61 -19.51
C GLU A 248 -0.67 2.65 -18.39
N GLN A 249 0.43 1.92 -18.55
CA GLN A 249 0.97 0.99 -17.54
C GLN A 249 1.98 1.66 -16.61
N VAL A 250 2.66 2.71 -17.06
CA VAL A 250 3.67 3.45 -16.27
C VAL A 250 3.14 4.81 -15.88
N ARG A 251 2.85 4.98 -14.60
CA ARG A 251 2.24 6.20 -14.06
C ARG A 251 3.04 6.81 -12.92
N ILE A 252 2.84 8.10 -12.71
CA ILE A 252 3.38 8.82 -11.55
C ILE A 252 2.23 9.31 -10.66
N ASN A 253 2.53 9.54 -9.39
CA ASN A 253 1.62 10.14 -8.43
C ASN A 253 2.41 11.01 -7.44
N PHE A 254 1.88 12.18 -7.10
CA PHE A 254 2.47 13.08 -6.11
C PHE A 254 1.66 13.03 -4.82
N THR A 255 2.31 12.76 -3.72
CA THR A 255 1.66 12.63 -2.42
C THR A 255 1.55 13.98 -1.74
N VAL A 256 0.35 14.51 -1.61
CA VAL A 256 0.04 15.72 -0.82
C VAL A 256 -0.57 15.33 0.52
N ASP A 257 -1.57 14.46 0.48
CA ASP A 257 -2.34 14.01 1.63
C ASP A 257 -1.69 12.77 2.26
N PHE A 258 -0.94 12.98 3.34
CA PHE A 258 -0.19 11.92 4.01
C PHE A 258 -0.87 11.53 5.33
N ASP A 259 -0.88 10.26 5.64
CA ASP A 259 -1.41 9.78 6.92
C ASP A 259 -0.36 9.84 8.04
N ASN A 260 -0.83 9.82 9.29
CA ASN A 260 0.03 9.96 10.47
C ASN A 260 0.54 8.63 11.05
N TRP A 261 0.34 7.51 10.36
CA TRP A 261 0.78 6.19 10.85
C TRP A 261 0.29 5.86 12.27
N GLY A 262 -1.01 6.09 12.55
CA GLY A 262 -1.57 5.88 13.87
C GLY A 262 -0.97 6.82 14.95
N GLY A 263 -0.63 8.06 14.56
CA GLY A 263 -0.05 9.06 15.45
C GLY A 263 1.47 9.05 15.53
N THR A 264 2.15 8.11 14.87
CA THR A 264 3.63 8.03 14.90
C THR A 264 4.31 9.17 14.14
N ILE A 265 3.71 9.63 13.04
CA ILE A 265 4.23 10.70 12.20
C ILE A 265 3.57 12.03 12.58
N GLN A 266 4.40 13.02 12.83
CA GLN A 266 4.01 14.37 13.19
C GLN A 266 4.18 15.34 12.01
N PRO A 267 3.55 16.53 12.00
CA PRO A 267 3.75 17.53 10.95
C PRO A 267 5.21 17.87 10.68
N THR A 268 6.04 17.86 11.72
CA THR A 268 7.48 18.14 11.66
C THR A 268 8.31 17.05 10.95
N ASP A 269 7.77 15.84 10.82
CA ASP A 269 8.42 14.74 10.09
C ASP A 269 8.21 14.86 8.57
N LEU A 270 7.25 15.66 8.15
CA LEU A 270 6.95 15.89 6.75
C LEU A 270 7.71 17.10 6.22
N SER A 271 8.07 17.04 4.96
CA SER A 271 8.78 18.10 4.26
C SER A 271 7.94 18.71 3.16
N GLY A 272 8.08 20.01 2.98
CA GLY A 272 7.65 20.74 1.79
C GLY A 272 6.18 20.61 1.43
N PHE A 273 5.88 19.80 0.42
CA PHE A 273 4.56 19.74 -0.21
C PHE A 273 3.58 18.80 0.51
N MET A 274 4.06 17.79 1.25
CA MET A 274 3.21 16.87 1.99
C MET A 274 2.54 17.55 3.19
N ARG A 275 1.30 17.17 3.44
CA ARG A 275 0.50 17.63 4.59
C ARG A 275 -0.14 16.44 5.28
N LEU A 276 -0.12 16.45 6.61
CA LEU A 276 -0.85 15.43 7.36
C LEU A 276 -2.36 15.55 7.15
N ARG A 277 -2.93 14.41 6.90
CA ARG A 277 -4.37 14.21 6.91
C ARG A 277 -4.92 14.54 8.29
N LYS A 278 -6.04 15.26 8.34
CA LYS A 278 -6.70 15.57 9.60
C LYS A 278 -7.30 14.31 10.23
N LEU A 279 -7.15 14.21 11.55
CA LEU A 279 -7.80 13.15 12.31
C LEU A 279 -9.32 13.26 12.11
N PRO A 280 -9.99 12.19 11.70
CA PRO A 280 -11.43 12.19 11.56
C PRO A 280 -12.12 12.20 12.95
N PRO A 281 -13.36 12.70 13.05
CA PRO A 281 -14.12 12.58 14.28
C PRO A 281 -14.30 11.10 14.65
N PRO A 282 -14.27 10.75 15.93
CA PRO A 282 -14.46 9.38 16.37
C PRO A 282 -15.88 8.91 16.07
N LEU A 283 -16.01 7.80 15.35
CA LEU A 283 -17.27 7.09 15.14
C LEU A 283 -17.17 5.71 15.79
N ASN A 284 -18.20 5.29 16.52
CA ASN A 284 -18.24 3.94 17.11
C ASN A 284 -18.61 2.89 16.05
N VAL A 285 -17.82 2.85 14.99
CA VAL A 285 -17.98 1.94 13.84
C VAL A 285 -16.61 1.39 13.45
N PRO A 286 -16.48 0.10 13.11
CA PRO A 286 -15.22 -0.47 12.66
C PRO A 286 -14.69 0.18 11.38
N CYS A 287 -13.38 0.06 11.18
CA CYS A 287 -12.68 0.49 9.97
C CYS A 287 -12.74 -0.60 8.90
N GLN A 288 -12.96 -0.23 7.63
CA GLN A 288 -12.92 -1.17 6.49
C GLN A 288 -11.58 -1.91 6.40
N ASN A 289 -10.48 -1.25 6.77
CA ASN A 289 -9.15 -1.85 6.71
C ASN A 289 -8.92 -3.00 7.69
N LEU A 290 -9.78 -3.17 8.70
CA LEU A 290 -9.70 -4.32 9.61
C LEU A 290 -10.05 -5.65 8.91
N PHE A 291 -10.62 -5.59 7.73
CA PHE A 291 -10.93 -6.76 6.89
C PHE A 291 -9.86 -7.07 5.84
N ASN A 292 -8.74 -6.32 5.85
CA ASN A 292 -7.56 -6.59 5.04
C ASN A 292 -6.49 -7.22 5.93
N PHE A 293 -6.32 -8.52 5.78
CA PHE A 293 -5.38 -9.28 6.59
C PHE A 293 -3.93 -9.07 6.13
N ALA A 294 -3.02 -9.03 7.09
CA ALA A 294 -1.59 -9.00 6.85
C ALA A 294 -0.87 -10.09 7.63
N VAL A 295 -0.10 -10.91 6.93
CA VAL A 295 0.82 -11.88 7.53
C VAL A 295 2.19 -11.23 7.66
N ARG A 296 2.71 -11.15 8.88
CA ARG A 296 4.02 -10.57 9.18
C ARG A 296 5.12 -11.59 8.91
N HIS A 297 6.37 -11.10 8.81
CA HIS A 297 7.55 -11.94 8.59
C HIS A 297 7.72 -13.10 9.59
N ASP A 298 7.17 -12.97 10.78
CA ASP A 298 7.20 -13.98 11.85
C ASP A 298 6.00 -14.94 11.87
N GLY A 299 5.09 -14.81 10.91
CA GLY A 299 3.88 -15.62 10.79
C GLY A 299 2.69 -15.08 11.57
N ARG A 300 2.84 -14.03 12.38
CA ARG A 300 1.71 -13.38 13.04
C ARG A 300 0.78 -12.75 12.01
N VAL A 301 -0.52 -12.97 12.20
CA VAL A 301 -1.58 -12.43 11.35
C VAL A 301 -2.24 -11.29 12.09
N ARG A 302 -2.34 -10.15 11.42
CA ARG A 302 -2.98 -8.96 11.97
C ARG A 302 -4.09 -8.43 11.05
N LEU A 303 -5.05 -7.78 11.67
CA LEU A 303 -6.03 -6.96 10.98
C LEU A 303 -5.36 -5.64 10.56
N CYS A 304 -5.68 -5.13 9.37
CA CYS A 304 -5.12 -3.89 8.85
C CYS A 304 -3.60 -3.94 8.55
N GLY A 305 -3.23 -4.14 7.31
CA GLY A 305 -1.84 -4.17 6.85
C GLY A 305 -1.07 -2.85 6.87
N CYS A 306 -1.66 -1.75 7.34
CA CYS A 306 -1.15 -0.41 7.00
C CYS A 306 -0.58 0.42 8.16
N ARG A 307 -0.61 -0.03 9.42
CA ARG A 307 -0.20 0.80 10.56
C ARG A 307 0.52 0.00 11.62
N LEU A 308 1.51 0.60 12.27
CA LEU A 308 2.21 0.05 13.43
C LEU A 308 1.71 0.70 14.70
N THR A 309 1.70 -0.08 15.78
CA THR A 309 1.59 0.42 17.14
C THR A 309 2.91 1.06 17.58
N ARG A 310 2.84 1.98 18.53
CA ARG A 310 4.01 2.59 19.17
C ARG A 310 4.59 1.70 20.25
N SER A 311 3.81 0.72 20.71
CA SER A 311 4.16 -0.24 21.76
C SER A 311 4.62 -1.59 21.19
N ASP A 312 5.26 -2.41 22.01
CA ASP A 312 5.64 -3.79 21.69
C ASP A 312 4.43 -4.69 21.47
N LEU A 313 3.29 -4.33 22.06
CA LEU A 313 2.02 -5.02 21.91
C LEU A 313 1.30 -4.48 20.68
N ASP A 314 1.21 -5.30 19.65
CA ASP A 314 0.39 -5.03 18.48
C ASP A 314 -1.01 -5.61 18.69
N ASP A 315 -1.91 -4.81 19.21
CA ASP A 315 -3.30 -5.17 19.53
C ASP A 315 -4.19 -5.45 18.30
N LEU A 316 -3.63 -5.31 17.10
CA LEU A 316 -4.24 -5.78 15.85
C LEU A 316 -3.79 -7.20 15.45
N VAL A 317 -2.84 -7.80 16.15
CA VAL A 317 -2.45 -9.21 15.94
C VAL A 317 -3.53 -10.11 16.52
N VAL A 318 -4.08 -10.98 15.68
CA VAL A 318 -5.25 -11.83 16.02
C VAL A 318 -4.98 -13.33 15.85
N GLY A 319 -3.76 -13.72 15.56
CA GLY A 319 -3.36 -15.11 15.44
C GLY A 319 -1.98 -15.29 14.82
N ASN A 320 -1.60 -16.55 14.60
CA ASN A 320 -0.38 -16.93 13.91
C ASN A 320 -0.70 -18.02 12.89
N ILE A 321 -0.26 -17.80 11.63
CA ILE A 321 -0.51 -18.75 10.55
C ILE A 321 0.20 -20.10 10.75
N ARG A 322 1.21 -20.17 11.62
CA ARG A 322 1.87 -21.42 12.00
C ARG A 322 0.97 -22.33 12.85
N GLU A 323 -0.03 -21.75 13.51
CA GLU A 323 -0.90 -22.44 14.46
C GLU A 323 -2.29 -22.70 13.89
N LYS A 324 -2.87 -21.70 13.20
CA LYS A 324 -4.23 -21.71 12.67
C LYS A 324 -4.23 -21.24 11.22
N SER A 325 -5.21 -21.68 10.44
CA SER A 325 -5.41 -21.18 9.08
C SER A 325 -5.87 -19.72 9.07
N LEU A 326 -5.68 -19.04 7.94
CA LEU A 326 -6.18 -17.67 7.73
C LEU A 326 -7.69 -17.58 7.93
N GLU A 327 -8.43 -18.62 7.51
CA GLU A 327 -9.88 -18.68 7.67
C GLU A 327 -10.28 -18.81 9.13
N GLU A 328 -9.65 -19.73 9.90
CA GLU A 328 -9.89 -19.86 11.34
C GLU A 328 -9.55 -18.57 12.09
N ILE A 329 -8.43 -17.92 11.74
CA ILE A 329 -8.03 -16.64 12.33
C ILE A 329 -9.07 -15.55 12.02
N SER A 330 -9.57 -15.47 10.77
CA SER A 330 -10.56 -14.47 10.38
C SER A 330 -11.89 -14.61 11.13
N LYS A 331 -12.25 -15.83 11.50
CA LYS A 331 -13.47 -16.19 12.23
C LYS A 331 -13.29 -16.26 13.77
N SER A 332 -12.07 -16.02 14.27
CA SER A 332 -11.74 -16.19 15.68
C SER A 332 -12.42 -15.11 16.55
N ASP A 333 -12.66 -15.49 17.81
CA ASP A 333 -13.16 -14.54 18.83
C ASP A 333 -12.18 -13.38 19.06
N GLN A 334 -10.88 -13.63 18.90
CA GLN A 334 -9.86 -12.60 19.02
C GLN A 334 -9.99 -11.54 17.92
N ALA A 335 -10.12 -11.94 16.65
CA ALA A 335 -10.36 -11.01 15.55
C ALA A 335 -11.67 -10.24 15.73
N TRP A 336 -12.70 -10.96 16.18
CA TRP A 336 -14.01 -10.36 16.42
C TRP A 336 -14.02 -9.40 17.61
N SER A 337 -13.27 -9.67 18.67
CA SER A 337 -13.17 -8.79 19.83
C SER A 337 -12.60 -7.40 19.46
N VAL A 338 -11.61 -7.37 18.57
CA VAL A 338 -11.07 -6.11 18.04
C VAL A 338 -12.14 -5.31 17.30
N ILE A 339 -12.93 -5.99 16.45
CA ILE A 339 -14.01 -5.35 15.67
C ILE A 339 -15.12 -4.84 16.60
N LYS A 340 -15.58 -5.65 17.56
CA LYS A 340 -16.57 -5.26 18.57
C LYS A 340 -16.10 -4.08 19.43
N GLY A 341 -14.80 -4.00 19.71
CA GLY A 341 -14.21 -2.91 20.47
C GLY A 341 -14.55 -1.53 19.92
N PHE A 342 -14.67 -1.39 18.60
CA PHE A 342 -15.07 -0.11 17.99
C PHE A 342 -16.48 0.32 18.38
N TYR A 343 -17.44 -0.60 18.43
CA TYR A 343 -18.83 -0.29 18.81
C TYR A 343 -18.94 0.12 20.28
N SER A 344 -18.12 -0.43 21.15
CA SER A 344 -18.08 -0.10 22.59
C SER A 344 -17.10 1.04 22.93
N GLY A 345 -16.48 1.69 21.92
CA GLY A 345 -15.48 2.74 22.12
C GLY A 345 -14.09 2.24 22.55
N LYS A 346 -13.90 0.93 22.67
CA LYS A 346 -12.61 0.29 23.00
C LYS A 346 -11.83 -0.03 21.74
N ARG A 347 -11.13 0.95 21.20
CA ARG A 347 -10.34 0.79 19.97
C ARG A 347 -8.91 0.39 20.29
N PRO A 348 -8.24 -0.34 19.34
CA PRO A 348 -6.78 -0.51 19.38
C PRO A 348 -6.05 0.83 19.47
N GLU A 349 -4.92 0.84 20.20
CA GLU A 349 -4.12 2.05 20.40
C GLU A 349 -3.77 2.73 19.07
N THR A 350 -3.30 1.95 18.09
CA THR A 350 -2.95 2.47 16.76
C THR A 350 -4.14 3.07 16.00
N CYS A 351 -5.38 2.72 16.38
CA CYS A 351 -6.60 3.22 15.75
C CYS A 351 -7.14 4.51 16.38
N LEU A 352 -6.71 4.86 17.60
CA LEU A 352 -7.19 6.04 18.32
C LEU A 352 -6.84 7.34 17.58
N GLU A 353 -5.62 7.43 17.06
CA GLU A 353 -5.12 8.60 16.34
C GLU A 353 -4.96 8.37 14.84
N CYS A 354 -5.52 7.30 14.28
CA CYS A 354 -5.31 6.93 12.88
C CYS A 354 -6.05 7.87 11.92
N THR A 355 -5.30 8.65 11.15
CA THR A 355 -5.87 9.54 10.11
C THR A 355 -6.28 8.79 8.83
N PHE A 356 -5.94 7.50 8.72
CA PHE A 356 -6.36 6.61 7.63
C PHE A 356 -7.65 5.84 7.94
N TYR A 357 -8.28 6.14 9.08
CA TYR A 357 -9.55 5.51 9.46
C TYR A 357 -10.62 5.71 8.38
N ASN A 358 -11.17 4.60 7.92
CA ASN A 358 -12.22 4.55 6.91
C ASN A 358 -13.39 3.72 7.46
N PRO A 359 -14.44 4.37 8.02
CA PRO A 359 -15.51 3.66 8.70
C PRO A 359 -16.35 2.83 7.73
N ILE A 360 -16.86 1.70 8.21
CA ILE A 360 -17.79 0.83 7.49
C ILE A 360 -19.16 1.54 7.41
N ASP A 361 -19.76 1.50 6.23
CA ASP A 361 -21.15 1.88 6.00
C ASP A 361 -21.91 0.77 5.27
N ARG A 362 -23.24 0.89 5.20
CA ARG A 362 -24.09 -0.09 4.52
C ARG A 362 -23.67 -0.32 3.06
N ARG A 363 -23.20 0.70 2.36
CA ARG A 363 -22.72 0.57 0.97
C ARG A 363 -21.46 -0.29 0.87
N TRP A 364 -20.58 -0.23 1.87
CA TRP A 364 -19.42 -1.12 1.90
C TRP A 364 -19.86 -2.58 2.10
N LEU A 365 -20.83 -2.81 2.99
CA LEU A 365 -21.39 -4.12 3.24
C LEU A 365 -22.08 -4.70 1.99
N GLU A 366 -22.90 -3.90 1.31
CA GLU A 366 -23.59 -4.27 0.07
C GLU A 366 -22.61 -4.62 -1.05
N ARG A 367 -21.52 -3.82 -1.23
CA ARG A 367 -20.47 -4.15 -2.20
C ARG A 367 -19.79 -5.48 -1.87
N ARG A 368 -19.53 -5.74 -0.60
CA ARG A 368 -18.92 -6.98 -0.15
C ARG A 368 -19.85 -8.18 -0.40
N ALA A 369 -21.14 -8.01 -0.16
CA ALA A 369 -22.15 -9.03 -0.44
C ALA A 369 -22.37 -9.28 -1.95
N SER A 370 -22.18 -8.26 -2.79
CA SER A 370 -22.40 -8.34 -4.25
C SER A 370 -21.22 -8.88 -5.04
N VAL A 371 -20.05 -9.05 -4.44
CA VAL A 371 -18.90 -9.66 -5.10
C VAL A 371 -19.10 -11.17 -5.18
N ASN A 372 -19.75 -11.58 -6.26
CA ASN A 372 -19.89 -12.99 -6.59
C ASN A 372 -18.52 -13.53 -7.05
N PRO A 373 -17.97 -14.60 -6.45
CA PRO A 373 -16.69 -15.18 -6.85
C PRO A 373 -16.65 -15.70 -8.30
N ALA A 374 -17.78 -15.73 -8.99
CA ALA A 374 -17.91 -16.17 -10.38
C ALA A 374 -17.69 -15.07 -11.45
N LEU A 375 -17.45 -13.79 -11.08
CA LEU A 375 -17.23 -12.74 -12.07
C LEU A 375 -15.74 -12.55 -12.42
N PRO A 376 -15.38 -12.41 -13.72
CA PRO A 376 -14.00 -12.23 -14.15
C PRO A 376 -13.33 -10.98 -13.53
N ALA A 377 -12.08 -11.15 -13.14
CA ALA A 377 -11.26 -10.14 -12.44
C ALA A 377 -11.08 -8.79 -13.17
N GLU A 378 -11.37 -8.71 -14.46
CA GLU A 378 -11.23 -7.50 -15.29
C GLU A 378 -12.15 -6.34 -14.88
N LYS A 379 -13.24 -6.60 -14.15
CA LYS A 379 -14.16 -5.56 -13.64
C LYS A 379 -13.85 -5.07 -12.22
N GLN A 380 -12.94 -5.73 -11.49
CA GLN A 380 -12.71 -5.47 -10.06
C GLN A 380 -11.56 -4.48 -9.76
N VAL A 381 -10.69 -4.18 -10.74
CA VAL A 381 -9.46 -3.39 -10.54
C VAL A 381 -9.71 -1.87 -10.40
N ALA A 382 -10.91 -1.39 -10.66
CA ALA A 382 -11.20 0.04 -10.71
C ALA A 382 -11.41 0.74 -9.35
N THR A 383 -11.59 0.01 -8.25
CA THR A 383 -12.09 0.58 -6.98
C THR A 383 -11.06 0.70 -5.86
N ALA A 384 -9.87 0.12 -6.00
CA ALA A 384 -8.86 0.09 -4.94
C ALA A 384 -7.77 1.19 -5.04
N ILE A 385 -7.86 2.09 -6.04
CA ILE A 385 -6.84 3.12 -6.30
C ILE A 385 -7.53 4.47 -6.54
N LEU A 386 -7.97 5.11 -5.48
CA LEU A 386 -8.12 6.56 -5.35
C LEU A 386 -7.58 7.00 -4.00
#